data_cac1a1e1884686a8d250c0a8bf49d059
#
_entry.id   cac1a1e1884686a8d250c0a8bf49d059
#
_cell.length_a   1.000
_cell.length_b   1.000
_cell.length_c   1.000
_cell.angle_alpha   90.00
_cell.angle_beta   90.00
_cell.angle_gamma   90.00
#
_symmetry.space_group_name_H-M   'P 1'
#
loop_
_entity.id
_entity.type
_entity.pdbx_description
1 polymer ?
#
loop_
_entity_poly.entity_id
_entity_poly.type
_entity_poly.pdbx_seq_one_letter_code
_entity_poly.pdbx_strand_id
1 'polypeptide(L)'
;MAPEILRGEKYTTAADVYSFGVILWEMLTLDIPFKGRSIPHITGMVGYYKETLKVPPQCNKNLRKIVNNCLLHEPDRRPNFDHIVAYLE
;
A
#
# COMPACT_ATOMS: atom_id res chain seq x y z
N MET A 1 1.87 -2.80 -6.65
CA MET A 1 3.32 -3.04 -6.53
C MET A 1 3.94 -1.94 -5.69
N ALA A 2 4.87 -2.28 -4.81
CA ALA A 2 5.49 -1.32 -3.90
C ALA A 2 6.32 -0.27 -4.63
N PRO A 3 6.42 0.98 -4.09
CA PRO A 3 7.17 2.05 -4.74
C PRO A 3 8.63 1.70 -5.04
N GLU A 4 9.32 1.05 -4.10
CA GLU A 4 10.73 0.67 -4.31
C GLU A 4 10.89 -0.34 -5.44
N ILE A 5 9.90 -1.22 -5.65
CA ILE A 5 9.93 -2.18 -6.74
C ILE A 5 9.69 -1.48 -8.07
N LEU A 6 8.79 -0.50 -8.11
CA LEU A 6 8.57 0.31 -9.31
C LEU A 6 9.81 1.09 -9.72
N ARG A 7 10.65 1.48 -8.73
CA ARG A 7 11.94 2.13 -9.00
C ARG A 7 13.07 1.16 -9.35
N GLY A 8 12.81 -0.14 -9.30
CA GLY A 8 13.82 -1.17 -9.60
C GLY A 8 14.78 -1.46 -8.46
N GLU A 9 14.41 -1.10 -7.23
CA GLU A 9 15.23 -1.34 -6.04
C GLU A 9 15.07 -2.77 -5.55
N LYS A 10 15.93 -3.16 -4.60
CA LYS A 10 15.96 -4.52 -4.09
C LYS A 10 14.64 -4.93 -3.43
N TYR A 11 14.16 -6.12 -3.75
CA TYR A 11 12.96 -6.69 -3.15
C TYR A 11 13.20 -7.07 -1.69
N THR A 12 12.26 -6.73 -0.81
CA THR A 12 12.27 -7.13 0.59
C THR A 12 10.85 -7.54 1.01
N THR A 13 10.73 -8.14 2.21
CA THR A 13 9.42 -8.51 2.78
C THR A 13 8.50 -7.29 2.91
N ALA A 14 9.07 -6.10 3.10
CA ALA A 14 8.28 -4.87 3.18
C ALA A 14 7.50 -4.59 1.90
N ALA A 15 7.99 -5.06 0.74
CA ALA A 15 7.24 -4.94 -0.51
C ALA A 15 5.98 -5.80 -0.48
N ASP A 16 6.02 -6.97 0.16
CA ASP A 16 4.84 -7.82 0.35
C ASP A 16 3.83 -7.16 1.27
N VAL A 17 4.28 -6.46 2.30
CA VAL A 17 3.40 -5.70 3.20
C VAL A 17 2.66 -4.62 2.42
N TYR A 18 3.34 -3.90 1.54
CA TYR A 18 2.71 -2.91 0.67
C TYR A 18 1.63 -3.56 -0.21
N SER A 19 1.96 -4.68 -0.86
CA SER A 19 1.01 -5.41 -1.72
C SER A 19 -0.21 -5.88 -0.92
N PHE A 20 0.00 -6.35 0.31
CA PHE A 20 -1.09 -6.71 1.21
C PHE A 20 -2.00 -5.50 1.49
N GLY A 21 -1.41 -4.33 1.73
CA GLY A 21 -2.16 -3.09 1.93
C GLY A 21 -3.01 -2.72 0.72
N VAL A 22 -2.50 -2.92 -0.49
CA VAL A 22 -3.26 -2.68 -1.72
C VAL A 22 -4.46 -3.62 -1.80
N ILE A 23 -4.27 -4.90 -1.48
CA ILE A 23 -5.37 -5.88 -1.47
C ILE A 23 -6.45 -5.49 -0.46
N LEU A 24 -6.05 -5.09 0.76
CA LEU A 24 -7.00 -4.61 1.76
C LEU A 24 -7.76 -3.39 1.26
N TRP A 25 -7.06 -2.46 0.60
CA TRP A 25 -7.69 -1.28 0.02
C TRP A 25 -8.75 -1.67 -1.00
N GLU A 26 -8.45 -2.63 -1.87
CA GLU A 26 -9.41 -3.13 -2.87
C GLU A 26 -10.64 -3.73 -2.20
N MET A 27 -10.44 -4.49 -1.12
CA MET A 27 -11.53 -5.12 -0.39
C MET A 27 -12.41 -4.09 0.32
N LEU A 28 -11.82 -3.02 0.84
CA LEU A 28 -12.55 -1.97 1.56
C LEU A 28 -13.30 -1.03 0.63
N THR A 29 -12.77 -0.77 -0.56
CA THR A 29 -13.35 0.19 -1.49
C THR A 29 -14.12 -0.47 -2.63
N LEU A 30 -13.87 -1.76 -2.89
CA LEU A 30 -14.41 -2.50 -4.05
C LEU A 30 -14.06 -1.78 -5.35
N ASP A 31 -12.89 -1.16 -5.39
CA ASP A 31 -12.43 -0.38 -6.53
C ASP A 31 -11.09 -0.90 -7.04
N ILE A 32 -10.67 -0.42 -8.20
CA ILE A 32 -9.41 -0.82 -8.84
C ILE A 32 -8.34 0.24 -8.53
N PRO A 33 -7.17 -0.15 -7.98
CA PRO A 33 -6.11 0.82 -7.70
C PRO A 33 -5.65 1.52 -8.99
N PHE A 34 -5.56 2.86 -8.95
CA PHE A 34 -5.09 3.68 -10.06
C PHE A 34 -5.79 3.38 -11.38
N LYS A 35 -7.11 3.21 -11.30
CA LYS A 35 -7.95 2.87 -12.43
C LYS A 35 -7.75 3.84 -13.61
N GLY A 36 -7.57 3.26 -14.81
CA GLY A 36 -7.42 4.05 -16.02
C GLY A 36 -6.04 4.61 -16.28
N ARG A 37 -5.04 4.29 -15.44
CA ARG A 37 -3.67 4.79 -15.59
C ARG A 37 -2.74 3.72 -16.12
N SER A 38 -1.79 4.12 -16.98
CA SER A 38 -0.80 3.21 -17.54
C SER A 38 0.26 2.83 -16.52
N ILE A 39 0.98 1.71 -16.76
CA ILE A 39 2.07 1.29 -15.88
C ILE A 39 3.17 2.36 -15.78
N PRO A 40 3.65 3.00 -16.86
CA PRO A 40 4.63 4.08 -16.73
C PRO A 40 4.12 5.25 -15.88
N HIS A 41 2.84 5.60 -16.00
CA HIS A 41 2.24 6.67 -15.20
C HIS A 41 2.22 6.30 -13.72
N ILE A 42 1.81 5.07 -13.39
CA ILE A 42 1.80 4.57 -12.01
C ILE A 42 3.23 4.54 -11.44
N THR A 43 4.21 4.12 -12.24
CA THR A 43 5.61 4.08 -11.82
C THR A 43 6.09 5.47 -11.41
N GLY A 44 5.78 6.49 -12.20
CA GLY A 44 6.15 7.87 -11.88
C GLY A 44 5.47 8.36 -10.60
N MET A 45 4.15 8.18 -10.51
CA MET A 45 3.36 8.68 -9.38
C MET A 45 3.72 8.00 -8.07
N VAL A 46 3.68 6.67 -8.03
CA VAL A 46 3.90 5.91 -6.81
C VAL A 46 5.37 5.79 -6.49
N GLY A 47 6.21 5.50 -7.49
CA GLY A 47 7.64 5.27 -7.29
C GLY A 47 8.42 6.53 -6.94
N TYR A 48 8.12 7.66 -7.57
CA TYR A 48 8.92 8.87 -7.44
C TYR A 48 8.21 10.05 -6.80
N TYR A 49 6.90 10.24 -7.05
CA TYR A 49 6.16 11.37 -6.50
C TYR A 49 5.42 11.06 -5.21
N LYS A 50 5.63 9.87 -4.65
CA LYS A 50 5.07 9.43 -3.35
C LYS A 50 3.55 9.46 -3.29
N GLU A 51 2.88 9.35 -4.43
CA GLU A 51 1.43 9.27 -4.44
C GLU A 51 0.97 7.92 -3.90
N THR A 52 -0.13 7.90 -3.14
CA THR A 52 -0.64 6.69 -2.51
C THR A 52 -2.15 6.61 -2.65
N LEU A 53 -2.67 5.40 -2.48
CA LEU A 53 -4.11 5.16 -2.44
C LEU A 53 -4.70 5.76 -1.15
N LYS A 54 -5.89 6.34 -1.26
CA LYS A 54 -6.56 6.96 -0.12
C LYS A 54 -7.71 6.11 0.34
N VAL A 55 -7.80 5.90 1.66
CA VAL A 55 -8.88 5.14 2.27
C VAL A 55 -10.04 6.08 2.59
N PRO A 56 -11.28 5.77 2.15
CA PRO A 56 -12.44 6.60 2.48
C PRO A 56 -12.62 6.73 3.99
N PRO A 57 -13.02 7.93 4.49
CA PRO A 57 -13.15 8.16 5.94
C PRO A 57 -14.22 7.29 6.61
N GLN A 58 -15.21 6.82 5.86
CA GLN A 58 -16.29 5.99 6.38
C GLN A 58 -15.88 4.54 6.66
N CYS A 59 -14.68 4.13 6.24
CA CYS A 59 -14.19 2.79 6.51
C CYS A 59 -13.85 2.63 7.99
N ASN A 60 -13.81 1.37 8.47
CA ASN A 60 -13.43 1.07 9.84
C ASN A 60 -12.10 1.73 10.18
N LYS A 61 -12.06 2.42 11.32
CA LYS A 61 -10.89 3.20 11.73
C LYS A 61 -9.63 2.34 11.87
N ASN A 62 -9.77 1.14 12.44
CA ASN A 62 -8.62 0.25 12.64
C ASN A 62 -8.10 -0.31 11.31
N LEU A 63 -8.99 -0.72 10.42
CA LEU A 63 -8.61 -1.20 9.09
C LEU A 63 -7.97 -0.09 8.27
N ARG A 64 -8.51 1.12 8.34
CA ARG A 64 -7.93 2.28 7.66
C ARG A 64 -6.51 2.55 8.13
N LYS A 65 -6.26 2.45 9.44
CA LYS A 65 -4.92 2.64 10.00
C LYS A 65 -3.95 1.57 9.49
N ILE A 66 -4.38 0.32 9.44
CA ILE A 66 -3.56 -0.78 8.91
C ILE A 66 -3.20 -0.51 7.45
N VAL A 67 -4.17 -0.18 6.62
CA VAL A 67 -3.93 0.09 5.20
C VAL A 67 -2.94 1.25 5.02
N ASN A 68 -3.17 2.36 5.72
CA ASN A 68 -2.30 3.53 5.62
C ASN A 68 -0.86 3.20 6.01
N ASN A 69 -0.66 2.40 7.05
CA ASN A 69 0.68 2.00 7.49
C ASN A 69 1.35 1.05 6.50
N CYS A 70 0.60 0.13 5.92
CA CYS A 70 1.12 -0.79 4.90
C CYS A 70 1.52 -0.05 3.62
N LEU A 71 0.86 1.05 3.30
CA LEU A 71 1.10 1.82 2.08
C LEU A 71 2.12 2.95 2.26
N LEU A 72 2.82 3.03 3.40
CA LEU A 72 3.86 4.03 3.60
C LEU A 72 4.92 3.90 2.50
N HIS A 73 5.38 5.05 1.99
CA HIS A 73 6.34 5.07 0.91
C HIS A 73 7.67 4.43 1.30
N GLU A 74 8.12 4.70 2.53
CA GLU A 74 9.39 4.19 3.05
C GLU A 74 9.21 2.75 3.55
N PRO A 75 9.90 1.75 2.94
CA PRO A 75 9.74 0.34 3.34
C PRO A 75 10.00 0.10 4.82
N ASP A 76 10.99 0.79 5.39
CA ASP A 76 11.40 0.61 6.79
C ASP A 76 10.34 1.05 7.78
N ARG A 77 9.38 1.88 7.36
CA ARG A 77 8.33 2.41 8.22
C ARG A 77 7.06 1.58 8.19
N ARG A 78 6.97 0.62 7.29
CA ARG A 78 5.82 -0.29 7.21
C ARG A 78 5.88 -1.31 8.35
N PRO A 79 4.73 -1.74 8.91
CA PRO A 79 4.71 -2.80 9.90
C PRO A 79 5.14 -4.12 9.27
N ASN A 80 5.63 -5.07 10.07
CA ASN A 80 5.84 -6.43 9.60
C ASN A 80 4.52 -7.23 9.74
N PHE A 81 4.48 -8.43 9.17
CA PHE A 81 3.27 -9.24 9.21
C PHE A 81 2.89 -9.68 10.62
N ASP A 82 3.86 -9.87 11.52
CA ASP A 82 3.56 -10.21 12.91
C ASP A 82 2.79 -9.08 13.60
N HIS A 83 3.19 -7.84 13.38
CA HIS A 83 2.47 -6.68 13.90
C HIS A 83 1.08 -6.53 13.30
N ILE A 84 0.95 -6.81 11.99
CA ILE A 84 -0.35 -6.76 11.31
C ILE A 84 -1.30 -7.79 11.89
N VAL A 85 -0.84 -9.03 12.07
CA VAL A 85 -1.66 -10.11 12.65
C VAL A 85 -2.10 -9.76 14.07
N ALA A 86 -1.18 -9.28 14.90
CA ALA A 86 -1.51 -8.86 16.26
C ALA A 86 -2.54 -7.75 16.28
N TYR A 87 -2.45 -6.81 15.35
CA TYR A 87 -3.39 -5.68 15.27
C TYR A 87 -4.79 -6.13 14.83
N LEU A 88 -4.87 -7.16 13.96
CA LEU A 88 -6.15 -7.69 13.48
C LEU A 88 -6.86 -8.58 14.52
N GLU A 89 -6.12 -9.12 15.47
CA GLU A 89 -6.69 -9.91 16.56
C GLU A 89 -7.32 -8.99 17.61
#